data_beba9ae8a9a0b24cc4319535dc0c219d
#
_entry.id   beba9ae8a9a0b24cc4319535dc0c219d
#
_cell.length_a   1.000
_cell.length_b   1.000
_cell.length_c   1.000
_cell.angle_alpha   90.00
_cell.angle_beta   90.00
_cell.angle_gamma   90.00
#
_symmetry.space_group_name_H-M   'P 1'
#
loop_
_entity.id
_entity.type
_entity.pdbx_description
1 polymer ?
#
loop_
_entity_poly.entity_id
_entity_poly.type
_entity_poly.pdbx_seq_one_letter_code
_entity_poly.pdbx_strand_id
1 'polypeptide(L)'
;MQTNAQAKVADSPIQSEALKDNQFRVAAVPPGSALLVGDASVFNVAGSFCATHAKCTHRGGPLNEGKLDGSTVTCPWHGSQYNVCTGAVLRGPATEPVKTYRVIVEGEIGRVE
;
A
#
# COMPACT_ATOMS: atom_id res chain seq x y z
N MET A 1 -14.03 -2.51 32.01
CA MET A 1 -14.10 -2.40 31.81
C MET A 1 -14.38 -2.72 31.55
N GLN A 2 -13.79 -2.73 31.33
CA GLN A 2 -13.76 -2.76 31.03
C GLN A 2 -13.78 -3.31 30.70
N THR A 3 -13.45 -3.38 30.65
CA THR A 3 -13.40 -3.59 30.48
C THR A 3 -13.39 -4.15 30.18
N ASN A 4 -12.96 -4.36 30.11
CA ASN A 4 -12.96 -4.47 29.91
C ASN A 4 -12.93 -4.87 29.52
N ALA A 5 -12.76 -4.86 29.27
CA ALA A 5 -12.68 -4.78 28.99
C ALA A 5 -12.63 -5.08 28.66
N GLN A 6 -12.29 -5.12 28.53
CA GLN A 6 -12.19 -4.95 28.29
C GLN A 6 -12.02 -5.16 27.80
N ALA A 7 -11.89 -5.27 27.58
CA ALA A 7 -11.62 -5.09 27.14
C ALA A 7 -11.42 -5.30 26.75
N LYS A 8 -11.05 -5.33 26.44
CA LYS A 8 -10.67 -5.07 26.17
C LYS A 8 -10.28 -5.35 25.63
N VAL A 9 -9.92 -5.56 25.35
CA VAL A 9 -9.52 -5.42 24.86
C VAL A 9 -9.64 -5.63 24.38
N ALA A 10 -9.25 -6.32 24.25
CA ALA A 10 -9.34 -6.37 23.72
C ALA A 10 -9.74 -5.98 23.02
N ASP A 11 -10.54 -6.25 23.12
CA ASP A 11 -10.73 -5.40 22.13
C ASP A 11 -9.59 -4.55 22.00
N SER A 12 -8.91 -4.72 21.06
CA SER A 12 -7.76 -3.89 20.87
C SER A 12 -8.20 -2.43 20.72
N PRO A 13 -7.63 -1.51 21.48
CA PRO A 13 -7.92 -0.09 21.29
C PRO A 13 -7.65 0.38 19.88
N ILE A 14 -6.69 -0.25 19.18
CA ILE A 14 -6.36 0.11 17.80
C ILE A 14 -7.56 0.03 16.88
N GLN A 15 -8.47 -0.90 17.15
CA GLN A 15 -9.63 -1.08 16.29
C GLN A 15 -10.64 0.04 16.40
N SER A 16 -10.64 0.77 17.51
CA SER A 16 -11.57 1.87 17.72
C SER A 16 -10.92 3.22 17.45
N GLU A 17 -9.62 3.26 17.24
CA GLU A 17 -8.92 4.52 17.01
C GLU A 17 -8.85 4.82 15.52
N ALA A 18 -8.93 6.11 15.20
CA ALA A 18 -8.71 6.54 13.82
C ALA A 18 -7.26 6.34 13.45
N LEU A 19 -7.02 5.86 12.25
CA LEU A 19 -5.69 5.74 11.71
C LEU A 19 -5.15 7.11 11.32
N LYS A 20 -3.84 7.28 11.43
CA LYS A 20 -3.19 8.47 10.87
C LYS A 20 -3.14 8.36 9.36
N ASP A 21 -2.85 9.47 8.69
CA ASP A 21 -2.87 9.52 7.23
C ASP A 21 -1.92 8.53 6.56
N ASN A 22 -0.84 8.16 7.25
CA ASN A 22 0.14 7.24 6.69
C ASN A 22 0.01 5.82 7.24
N GLN A 23 -1.08 5.51 7.92
CA GLN A 23 -1.30 4.20 8.52
C GLN A 23 -2.40 3.44 7.80
N PHE A 24 -2.33 2.12 7.88
CA PHE A 24 -3.34 1.25 7.30
C PHE A 24 -3.43 -0.03 8.13
N ARG A 25 -4.59 -0.69 8.05
CA ARG A 25 -4.74 -2.00 8.67
C ARG A 25 -4.20 -3.05 7.72
N VAL A 26 -3.33 -3.91 8.23
CA VAL A 26 -2.72 -4.97 7.42
C VAL A 26 -3.81 -5.85 6.79
N ALA A 27 -4.87 -6.13 7.55
CA ALA A 27 -5.97 -6.97 7.05
C ALA A 27 -6.73 -6.35 5.89
N ALA A 28 -6.60 -5.04 5.68
CA ALA A 28 -7.27 -4.37 4.55
C ALA A 28 -6.52 -4.58 3.23
N VAL A 29 -5.31 -5.16 3.28
CA VAL A 29 -4.49 -5.34 2.09
C VAL A 29 -4.03 -6.80 2.03
N PRO A 30 -4.92 -7.72 1.66
CA PRO A 30 -4.53 -9.13 1.55
C PRO A 30 -3.53 -9.33 0.41
N PRO A 31 -2.82 -10.48 0.40
CA PRO A 31 -1.82 -10.72 -0.65
C PRO A 31 -2.39 -10.54 -2.05
N GLY A 32 -1.64 -9.86 -2.90
CA GLY A 32 -2.03 -9.59 -4.28
C GLY A 32 -2.91 -8.37 -4.44
N SER A 33 -3.17 -7.62 -3.37
CA SER A 33 -4.03 -6.44 -3.44
C SER A 33 -3.24 -5.17 -3.14
N ALA A 34 -3.89 -4.03 -3.33
CA ALA A 34 -3.31 -2.72 -3.10
C ALA A 34 -4.33 -1.81 -2.43
N LEU A 35 -3.81 -0.79 -1.74
CA LEU A 35 -4.64 0.18 -1.04
C LEU A 35 -3.98 1.56 -1.15
N LEU A 36 -4.79 2.58 -1.37
CA LEU A 36 -4.31 3.96 -1.34
C LEU A 36 -4.19 4.41 0.11
N VAL A 37 -3.02 4.88 0.50
CA VAL A 37 -2.74 5.35 1.86
C VAL A 37 -2.06 6.71 1.74
N GLY A 38 -2.83 7.78 1.94
CA GLY A 38 -2.32 9.13 1.70
C GLY A 38 -1.88 9.29 0.25
N ASP A 39 -0.61 9.65 0.04
CA ASP A 39 -0.05 9.82 -1.29
C ASP A 39 0.65 8.56 -1.80
N ALA A 40 0.46 7.44 -1.13
CA ALA A 40 1.14 6.20 -1.48
C ALA A 40 0.14 5.13 -1.89
N SER A 41 0.57 4.30 -2.85
CA SER A 41 -0.10 3.03 -3.13
C SER A 41 0.68 1.95 -2.39
N VAL A 42 0.01 1.22 -1.51
CA VAL A 42 0.60 0.13 -0.75
C VAL A 42 0.19 -1.18 -1.38
N PHE A 43 1.16 -2.03 -1.68
CA PHE A 43 0.93 -3.31 -2.35
C PHE A 43 1.36 -4.44 -1.43
N ASN A 44 0.54 -5.48 -1.35
CA ASN A 44 0.92 -6.70 -0.64
C ASN A 44 1.45 -7.70 -1.67
N VAL A 45 2.78 -7.85 -1.69
CA VAL A 45 3.46 -8.75 -2.61
C VAL A 45 3.78 -10.04 -1.86
N ALA A 46 2.87 -11.00 -1.97
CA ALA A 46 3.04 -12.32 -1.34
C ALA A 46 3.35 -12.24 0.16
N GLY A 47 2.72 -11.32 0.86
CA GLY A 47 2.90 -11.14 2.29
C GLY A 47 3.86 -10.05 2.70
N SER A 48 4.62 -9.51 1.76
CA SER A 48 5.52 -8.39 2.00
C SER A 48 4.91 -7.11 1.44
N PHE A 49 5.03 -6.01 2.18
CA PHE A 49 4.45 -4.76 1.75
C PHE A 49 5.48 -3.88 1.07
N CYS A 50 5.14 -3.41 -0.12
CA CYS A 50 5.91 -2.41 -0.85
C CYS A 50 5.00 -1.24 -1.15
N ALA A 51 5.55 -0.03 -1.17
CA ALA A 51 4.75 1.16 -1.42
C ALA A 51 5.44 2.07 -2.42
N THR A 52 4.62 2.66 -3.28
CA THR A 52 5.09 3.64 -4.27
C THR A 52 4.28 4.91 -4.13
N HIS A 53 4.74 5.98 -4.80
CA HIS A 53 3.87 7.13 -4.98
C HIS A 53 2.56 6.66 -5.64
N ALA A 54 1.45 7.27 -5.26
CA ALA A 54 0.14 6.79 -5.67
C ALA A 54 -0.08 6.83 -7.18
N LYS A 55 0.61 7.74 -7.86
CA LYS A 55 0.32 8.02 -9.27
C LYS A 55 1.45 7.60 -10.18
N CYS A 56 1.06 7.12 -11.37
CA CYS A 56 1.97 6.79 -12.44
C CYS A 56 2.77 8.02 -12.89
N THR A 57 4.06 7.85 -13.12
CA THR A 57 4.92 8.96 -13.53
C THR A 57 4.63 9.45 -14.96
N HIS A 58 3.92 8.65 -15.77
CA HIS A 58 3.59 9.04 -17.15
C HIS A 58 2.47 10.07 -17.17
N ARG A 59 1.27 9.72 -16.65
CA ARG A 59 0.10 10.60 -16.72
C ARG A 59 -0.69 10.67 -15.42
N GLY A 60 -0.12 10.20 -14.33
CA GLY A 60 -0.78 10.30 -13.03
C GLY A 60 -1.86 9.27 -12.79
N GLY A 61 -1.88 8.17 -13.53
CA GLY A 61 -2.86 7.11 -13.30
C GLY A 61 -2.71 6.48 -11.93
N PRO A 62 -3.84 6.06 -11.31
CA PRO A 62 -3.81 5.55 -9.95
C PRO A 62 -3.24 4.13 -9.90
N LEU A 63 -2.01 4.00 -9.41
CA LEU A 63 -1.32 2.70 -9.40
C LEU A 63 -2.00 1.69 -8.48
N ASN A 64 -2.64 2.15 -7.40
CA ASN A 64 -3.35 1.23 -6.51
C ASN A 64 -4.56 0.56 -7.18
N GLU A 65 -5.02 1.08 -8.31
CA GLU A 65 -6.11 0.49 -9.08
C GLU A 65 -5.59 -0.36 -10.23
N GLY A 66 -4.28 -0.44 -10.39
CA GLY A 66 -3.66 -1.24 -11.43
C GLY A 66 -3.66 -2.71 -11.08
N LYS A 67 -3.34 -3.53 -12.08
CA LYS A 67 -3.24 -4.96 -11.90
C LYS A 67 -1.87 -5.29 -11.32
N LEU A 68 -1.86 -6.01 -10.21
CA LEU A 68 -0.62 -6.47 -9.58
C LEU A 68 -0.39 -7.93 -9.95
N ASP A 69 0.78 -8.21 -10.49
CA ASP A 69 1.20 -9.56 -10.82
C ASP A 69 2.60 -9.75 -10.23
N GLY A 70 2.70 -10.54 -9.17
CA GLY A 70 3.94 -10.63 -8.41
C GLY A 70 4.28 -9.26 -7.84
N SER A 71 5.43 -8.72 -8.21
CA SER A 71 5.85 -7.38 -7.80
C SER A 71 5.68 -6.34 -8.89
N THR A 72 5.01 -6.70 -9.99
CA THR A 72 4.80 -5.80 -11.13
C THR A 72 3.38 -5.26 -11.10
N VAL A 73 3.24 -3.92 -11.13
CA VAL A 73 1.93 -3.29 -11.28
C VAL A 73 1.83 -2.68 -12.68
N THR A 74 0.65 -2.83 -13.28
CA THR A 74 0.34 -2.24 -14.58
C THR A 74 -0.60 -1.05 -14.36
N CYS A 75 -0.16 0.13 -14.79
CA CYS A 75 -0.98 1.33 -14.68
C CYS A 75 -2.25 1.16 -15.52
N PRO A 76 -3.43 1.45 -14.94
CA PRO A 76 -4.69 1.22 -15.65
C PRO A 76 -4.94 2.19 -16.79
N TRP A 77 -4.18 3.30 -16.85
CA TRP A 77 -4.47 4.30 -17.88
C TRP A 77 -3.79 4.01 -19.21
N HIS A 78 -2.50 3.66 -19.22
CA HIS A 78 -1.77 3.47 -20.49
C HIS A 78 -0.85 2.26 -20.49
N GLY A 79 -0.92 1.42 -19.45
CA GLY A 79 -0.21 0.16 -19.46
C GLY A 79 1.25 0.20 -19.05
N SER A 80 1.73 1.32 -18.53
CA SER A 80 3.10 1.36 -17.99
C SER A 80 3.22 0.38 -16.84
N GLN A 81 4.39 -0.28 -16.73
CA GLN A 81 4.61 -1.26 -15.68
C GLN A 81 5.79 -0.86 -14.81
N TYR A 82 5.65 -1.13 -13.51
CA TYR A 82 6.67 -0.79 -12.52
C TYR A 82 6.86 -1.95 -11.57
N ASN A 83 8.08 -2.10 -11.08
CA ASN A 83 8.34 -2.95 -9.92
C ASN A 83 7.96 -2.15 -8.68
N VAL A 84 6.98 -2.61 -7.92
CA VAL A 84 6.44 -1.82 -6.80
C VAL A 84 7.38 -1.78 -5.60
N CYS A 85 8.39 -2.64 -5.56
CA CYS A 85 9.34 -2.66 -4.47
C CYS A 85 10.58 -1.84 -4.76
N THR A 86 10.96 -1.68 -6.02
CA THR A 86 12.14 -0.91 -6.41
C THR A 86 11.79 0.41 -7.08
N GLY A 87 10.59 0.54 -7.63
CA GLY A 87 10.17 1.70 -8.38
C GLY A 87 10.60 1.69 -9.85
N ALA A 88 11.33 0.68 -10.26
CA ALA A 88 11.87 0.65 -11.63
C ALA A 88 10.76 0.56 -12.66
N VAL A 89 10.92 1.29 -13.77
CA VAL A 89 10.05 1.16 -14.93
C VAL A 89 10.39 -0.14 -15.63
N LEU A 90 9.40 -0.98 -15.85
CA LEU A 90 9.57 -2.25 -16.55
C LEU A 90 9.01 -2.18 -17.96
N ARG A 91 8.06 -1.28 -18.21
CA ARG A 91 7.42 -1.13 -19.51
C ARG A 91 6.88 0.29 -19.66
N GLY A 92 7.13 0.90 -20.84
CA GLY A 92 6.60 2.21 -21.18
C GLY A 92 5.09 2.18 -21.37
N PRO A 93 4.51 3.37 -21.60
CA PRO A 93 5.15 4.62 -22.04
C PRO A 93 5.88 5.42 -20.98
N ALA A 94 5.77 5.08 -19.69
CA ALA A 94 6.52 5.79 -18.66
C ALA A 94 8.02 5.62 -18.88
N THR A 95 8.79 6.68 -18.60
CA THR A 95 10.24 6.65 -18.73
C THR A 95 10.94 6.92 -17.40
N GLU A 96 10.19 7.36 -16.39
CA GLU A 96 10.74 7.71 -15.08
C GLU A 96 10.35 6.66 -14.05
N PRO A 97 11.26 6.27 -13.16
CA PRO A 97 10.88 5.37 -12.09
C PRO A 97 9.89 6.06 -11.15
N VAL A 98 9.09 5.26 -10.46
CA VAL A 98 8.16 5.78 -9.47
C VAL A 98 8.86 5.80 -8.12
N LYS A 99 8.60 6.85 -7.33
CA LYS A 99 9.17 6.96 -5.99
C LYS A 99 8.63 5.84 -5.11
N THR A 100 9.50 5.27 -4.27
CA THR A 100 9.09 4.24 -3.31
C THR A 100 9.18 4.78 -1.89
N TYR A 101 8.42 4.14 -0.99
CA TYR A 101 8.41 4.47 0.43
C TYR A 101 8.63 3.20 1.23
N ARG A 102 9.19 3.34 2.43
CA ARG A 102 9.29 2.22 3.35
C ARG A 102 7.95 1.94 3.99
N VAL A 103 7.71 0.67 4.28
CA VAL A 103 6.52 0.25 5.01
C VAL A 103 6.99 -0.46 6.26
N ILE A 104 6.52 -0.01 7.41
CA ILE A 104 6.81 -0.60 8.72
C ILE A 104 5.52 -1.24 9.21
N VAL A 105 5.59 -2.52 9.57
CA VAL A 105 4.43 -3.23 10.10
C VAL A 105 4.68 -3.56 11.56
N GLU A 106 3.74 -3.15 12.40
CA GLU A 106 3.78 -3.44 13.84
C GLU A 106 2.43 -4.00 14.23
N GLY A 107 2.38 -5.31 14.49
CA GLY A 107 1.13 -5.98 14.79
C GLY A 107 0.18 -5.92 13.60
N GLU A 108 -0.99 -5.32 13.79
CA GLU A 108 -2.03 -5.24 12.76
C GLU A 108 -2.01 -3.95 11.97
N ILE A 109 -1.09 -3.06 12.28
CA ILE A 109 -1.03 -1.74 11.67
C ILE A 109 0.26 -1.59 10.86
N GLY A 110 0.12 -1.14 9.62
CA GLY A 110 1.23 -0.75 8.78
C GLY A 110 1.36 0.76 8.71
N ARG A 111 2.58 1.22 8.50
CA ARG A 111 2.88 2.65 8.40
C ARG A 111 3.80 2.89 7.21
N VAL A 112 3.44 3.87 6.40
CA VAL A 112 4.25 4.29 5.25
C VAL A 112 5.15 5.44 5.69
N GLU A 113 6.43 5.33 5.39
CA GLU A 113 7.41 6.37 5.74
C GLU A 113 8.06 6.98 4.53
#